data_c0050194f8a7be3e282a1107b387d01c
#
_entry.id   c0050194f8a7be3e282a1107b387d01c
#
_cell.length_a   1.000
_cell.length_b   1.000
_cell.length_c   1.000
_cell.angle_alpha   90.00
_cell.angle_beta   90.00
_cell.angle_gamma   90.00
#
_symmetry.space_group_name_H-M   'P 1'
#
loop_
_entity.id
_entity.type
_entity.pdbx_description
1 polymer ?
#
loop_
_entity_poly.entity_id
_entity_poly.type
_entity_poly.pdbx_seq_one_letter_code
_entity_poly.pdbx_strand_id
1 'polypeptide(L)'
;MEGKNGTAIVAVGGNSLIADQGHRDVPSQWVACQETCRNLAEMVEQGWNLVITHGNGPQVGFILRRNELAAFELHTTPLDLIVADTQGSIGYMITQALSNEFRRRGISRRIASVVTRVLVDRDDPAFSNPSKGIGGFTTEEKAREFEAAGWQVIEDAGRGWRRAIASPVPQKVLELDAIRALVEAGFIVIAAGGGGIPVVEDDRGDMVGAVAVIDKDRATSLLAHGLEVDLFVISTSVSQVALHYRKPNQRWLDRMTLAQARRYHAEGHFGAGSMGPKVEAVIDFLETHPSGKALITDPLSIARALDGETGTWIVA
;
A
#
# COMPACT_ATOMS: atom_id res chain seq x y z
N MET A 1 -26.14 5.39 -4.06
CA MET A 1 -26.35 6.12 -2.81
C MET A 1 -24.99 6.54 -2.32
N GLU A 2 -24.71 7.82 -2.27
CA GLU A 2 -23.52 8.36 -1.61
C GLU A 2 -23.47 7.90 -0.16
N GLY A 3 -22.28 7.57 0.33
CA GLY A 3 -22.09 7.24 1.74
C GLY A 3 -22.46 8.46 2.59
N LYS A 4 -23.13 8.28 3.72
CA LYS A 4 -23.52 9.37 4.62
C LYS A 4 -22.30 10.16 5.16
N ASN A 5 -21.13 9.53 5.18
CA ASN A 5 -19.87 10.09 5.69
C ASN A 5 -18.88 10.49 4.59
N GLY A 6 -19.26 10.34 3.30
CA GLY A 6 -18.38 10.61 2.16
C GLY A 6 -17.57 9.39 1.70
N THR A 7 -16.48 9.65 1.00
CA THR A 7 -15.58 8.61 0.46
C THR A 7 -14.29 8.53 1.27
N ALA A 8 -13.95 7.32 1.69
CA ALA A 8 -12.66 7.03 2.33
C ALA A 8 -11.79 6.15 1.43
N ILE A 9 -10.50 6.46 1.37
CA ILE A 9 -9.50 5.55 0.80
C ILE A 9 -8.72 4.87 1.93
N VAL A 10 -8.59 3.54 1.86
CA VAL A 10 -7.91 2.75 2.87
C VAL A 10 -6.70 2.04 2.27
N ALA A 11 -5.50 2.45 2.69
CA ALA A 11 -4.24 1.80 2.33
C ALA A 11 -3.97 0.60 3.23
N VAL A 12 -4.33 -0.60 2.79
CA VAL A 12 -4.15 -1.85 3.52
C VAL A 12 -2.68 -2.27 3.49
N GLY A 13 -2.04 -2.35 4.65
CA GLY A 13 -0.63 -2.73 4.79
C GLY A 13 -0.35 -4.22 4.53
N GLY A 14 0.92 -4.58 4.37
CA GLY A 14 1.33 -5.98 4.18
C GLY A 14 0.93 -6.91 5.35
N ASN A 15 0.95 -6.40 6.57
CA ASN A 15 0.54 -7.16 7.77
C ASN A 15 -0.97 -7.47 7.81
N SER A 16 -1.78 -6.76 7.03
CA SER A 16 -3.21 -7.05 6.88
C SER A 16 -3.48 -8.28 6.00
N LEU A 17 -2.45 -8.81 5.34
CA LEU A 17 -2.52 -9.98 4.48
C LEU A 17 -1.57 -11.09 4.94
N ILE A 18 -0.55 -10.75 5.74
CA ILE A 18 0.38 -11.71 6.36
C ILE A 18 0.64 -11.22 7.79
N ALA A 19 0.09 -11.93 8.75
CA ALA A 19 0.14 -11.55 10.15
C ALA A 19 1.58 -11.55 10.70
N ASP A 20 2.36 -12.59 10.38
CA ASP A 20 3.74 -12.74 10.85
C ASP A 20 4.58 -13.67 9.95
N GLN A 21 5.85 -13.88 10.34
CA GLN A 21 6.82 -14.71 9.61
C GLN A 21 6.46 -16.21 9.57
N GLY A 22 5.70 -16.71 10.53
CA GLY A 22 5.28 -18.12 10.63
C GLY A 22 4.02 -18.44 9.82
N HIS A 23 3.24 -17.42 9.44
CA HIS A 23 1.92 -17.55 8.81
C HIS A 23 1.90 -16.93 7.42
N ARG A 24 2.72 -17.49 6.49
CA ARG A 24 2.87 -17.00 5.11
C ARG A 24 2.15 -17.83 4.07
N ASP A 25 1.64 -18.99 4.45
CA ASP A 25 0.89 -19.87 3.56
C ASP A 25 -0.45 -19.25 3.15
N VAL A 26 -1.04 -19.77 2.07
CA VAL A 26 -2.28 -19.22 1.51
C VAL A 26 -3.46 -19.29 2.48
N PRO A 27 -3.69 -20.39 3.24
CA PRO A 27 -4.72 -20.39 4.26
C PRO A 27 -4.58 -19.29 5.31
N SER A 28 -3.37 -19.03 5.80
CA SER A 28 -3.10 -17.95 6.76
C SER A 28 -3.35 -16.56 6.17
N GLN A 29 -3.00 -16.35 4.89
CA GLN A 29 -3.32 -15.11 4.17
C GLN A 29 -4.83 -14.88 4.06
N TRP A 30 -5.62 -15.94 3.84
CA TRP A 30 -7.07 -15.85 3.84
C TRP A 30 -7.63 -15.42 5.19
N VAL A 31 -7.12 -15.95 6.29
CA VAL A 31 -7.54 -15.56 7.66
C VAL A 31 -7.28 -14.08 7.89
N ALA A 32 -6.06 -13.60 7.62
CA ALA A 32 -5.70 -12.19 7.78
C ALA A 32 -6.55 -11.27 6.89
N CYS A 33 -6.79 -11.67 5.64
CA CYS A 33 -7.66 -10.94 4.72
C CYS A 33 -9.11 -10.84 5.24
N GLN A 34 -9.67 -11.94 5.77
CA GLN A 34 -11.02 -11.97 6.35
C GLN A 34 -11.14 -11.05 7.57
N GLU A 35 -10.14 -11.02 8.44
CA GLU A 35 -10.11 -10.12 9.60
C GLU A 35 -10.08 -8.65 9.15
N THR A 36 -9.22 -8.31 8.21
CA THR A 36 -9.18 -6.97 7.61
C THR A 36 -10.52 -6.59 6.99
N CYS A 37 -11.14 -7.49 6.25
CA CYS A 37 -12.44 -7.24 5.59
C CYS A 37 -13.60 -7.06 6.58
N ARG A 38 -13.56 -7.65 7.80
CA ARG A 38 -14.55 -7.35 8.84
C ARG A 38 -14.52 -5.88 9.25
N ASN A 39 -13.32 -5.33 9.47
CA ASN A 39 -13.16 -3.92 9.86
C ASN A 39 -13.53 -2.97 8.69
N LEU A 40 -13.21 -3.33 7.46
CA LEU A 40 -13.64 -2.57 6.28
C LEU A 40 -15.18 -2.58 6.12
N ALA A 41 -15.83 -3.71 6.42
CA ALA A 41 -17.29 -3.79 6.40
C ALA A 41 -17.94 -2.90 7.47
N GLU A 42 -17.31 -2.77 8.65
CA GLU A 42 -17.77 -1.84 9.70
C GLU A 42 -17.73 -0.38 9.23
N MET A 43 -16.69 0.03 8.49
CA MET A 43 -16.66 1.36 7.86
C MET A 43 -17.83 1.57 6.91
N VAL A 44 -18.18 0.54 6.11
CA VAL A 44 -19.33 0.60 5.18
C VAL A 44 -20.65 0.70 5.95
N GLU A 45 -20.81 -0.02 7.06
CA GLU A 45 -21.99 0.08 7.94
C GLU A 45 -22.11 1.48 8.59
N GLN A 46 -20.98 2.09 8.95
CA GLN A 46 -20.93 3.48 9.42
C GLN A 46 -21.25 4.50 8.32
N GLY A 47 -21.40 4.08 7.06
CA GLY A 47 -21.84 4.92 5.95
C GLY A 47 -20.72 5.47 5.08
N TRP A 48 -19.51 4.93 5.16
CA TRP A 48 -18.42 5.29 4.24
C TRP A 48 -18.55 4.59 2.88
N ASN A 49 -18.24 5.32 1.81
CA ASN A 49 -17.93 4.71 0.52
C ASN A 49 -16.41 4.42 0.48
N LEU A 50 -16.00 3.19 0.09
CA LEU A 50 -14.60 2.81 0.21
C LEU A 50 -13.89 2.63 -1.12
N VAL A 51 -12.67 3.16 -1.19
CA VAL A 51 -11.63 2.75 -2.13
C VAL A 51 -10.54 2.05 -1.32
N ILE A 52 -10.09 0.90 -1.77
CA ILE A 52 -9.14 0.06 -1.05
C ILE A 52 -7.89 -0.11 -1.90
N THR A 53 -6.74 0.27 -1.36
CA THR A 53 -5.44 -0.09 -1.93
C THR A 53 -4.77 -1.12 -1.03
N HIS A 54 -3.85 -1.91 -1.55
CA HIS A 54 -3.19 -2.94 -0.75
C HIS A 54 -1.69 -3.06 -1.08
N GLY A 55 -0.89 -3.49 -0.10
CA GLY A 55 0.48 -3.92 -0.35
C GLY A 55 0.54 -5.31 -0.97
N ASN A 56 1.69 -5.66 -1.57
CA ASN A 56 1.93 -6.95 -2.21
C ASN A 56 3.37 -7.47 -2.01
N GLY A 57 4.20 -6.79 -1.25
CA GLY A 57 5.64 -7.08 -1.16
C GLY A 57 5.98 -8.55 -0.89
N PRO A 58 5.36 -9.25 0.08
CA PRO A 58 5.60 -10.67 0.29
C PRO A 58 5.19 -11.53 -0.90
N GLN A 59 4.06 -11.26 -1.55
CA GLN A 59 3.55 -12.03 -2.67
C GLN A 59 4.44 -11.88 -3.91
N VAL A 60 4.90 -10.65 -4.21
CA VAL A 60 5.93 -10.40 -5.23
C VAL A 60 7.19 -11.25 -4.93
N GLY A 61 7.64 -11.26 -3.67
CA GLY A 61 8.77 -12.07 -3.25
C GLY A 61 8.58 -13.57 -3.48
N PHE A 62 7.37 -14.09 -3.25
CA PHE A 62 7.07 -15.50 -3.51
C PHE A 62 7.10 -15.84 -4.99
N ILE A 63 6.58 -14.97 -5.86
CA ILE A 63 6.61 -15.19 -7.32
C ILE A 63 8.05 -15.09 -7.83
N LEU A 64 8.81 -14.08 -7.41
CA LEU A 64 10.24 -13.97 -7.75
C LEU A 64 11.02 -15.22 -7.34
N ARG A 65 10.75 -15.77 -6.15
CA ARG A 65 11.42 -17.00 -5.71
C ARG A 65 11.03 -18.21 -6.56
N ARG A 66 9.77 -18.30 -7.00
CA ARG A 66 9.35 -19.34 -7.95
C ARG A 66 10.03 -19.19 -9.29
N ASN A 67 10.16 -17.97 -9.81
CA ASN A 67 10.93 -17.69 -11.03
C ASN A 67 12.37 -18.19 -10.91
N GLU A 68 13.07 -17.87 -9.82
CA GLU A 68 14.43 -18.32 -9.57
C GLU A 68 14.56 -19.85 -9.55
N LEU A 69 13.61 -20.52 -8.86
CA LEU A 69 13.62 -21.99 -8.75
C LEU A 69 13.26 -22.71 -10.05
N ALA A 70 12.50 -22.08 -10.94
CA ALA A 70 12.02 -22.68 -12.18
C ALA A 70 12.74 -22.16 -13.44
N ALA A 71 13.71 -21.24 -13.31
CA ALA A 71 14.36 -20.55 -14.42
C ALA A 71 15.09 -21.48 -15.41
N PHE A 72 15.44 -22.71 -15.00
CA PHE A 72 16.06 -23.71 -15.85
C PHE A 72 15.05 -24.45 -16.74
N GLU A 73 13.77 -24.36 -16.48
CA GLU A 73 12.70 -25.10 -17.16
C GLU A 73 11.64 -24.16 -17.77
N LEU A 74 11.34 -23.06 -17.10
CA LEU A 74 10.28 -22.12 -17.47
C LEU A 74 10.83 -20.71 -17.67
N HIS A 75 10.13 -19.91 -18.48
CA HIS A 75 10.41 -18.49 -18.60
C HIS A 75 10.16 -17.76 -17.25
N THR A 76 10.91 -16.72 -17.02
CA THR A 76 10.70 -15.85 -15.85
C THR A 76 9.61 -14.81 -16.13
N THR A 77 8.74 -14.56 -15.16
CA THR A 77 7.74 -13.48 -15.22
C THR A 77 8.42 -12.15 -14.91
N PRO A 78 8.33 -11.12 -15.75
CA PRO A 78 8.89 -9.80 -15.46
C PRO A 78 8.12 -9.11 -14.33
N LEU A 79 8.76 -8.11 -13.69
CA LEU A 79 8.28 -7.55 -12.43
C LEU A 79 6.95 -6.83 -12.55
N ASP A 80 6.70 -6.13 -13.64
CA ASP A 80 5.43 -5.47 -13.93
C ASP A 80 4.27 -6.47 -14.02
N LEU A 81 4.47 -7.61 -14.70
CA LEU A 81 3.49 -8.70 -14.72
C LEU A 81 3.33 -9.36 -13.36
N ILE A 82 4.40 -9.50 -12.56
CA ILE A 82 4.28 -9.99 -11.17
C ILE A 82 3.39 -9.05 -10.35
N VAL A 83 3.52 -7.73 -10.52
CA VAL A 83 2.63 -6.77 -9.86
C VAL A 83 1.18 -6.96 -10.33
N ALA A 84 0.94 -7.15 -11.63
CA ALA A 84 -0.39 -7.44 -12.18
C ALA A 84 -0.99 -8.74 -11.60
N ASP A 85 -0.21 -9.83 -11.55
CA ASP A 85 -0.62 -11.10 -10.94
C ASP A 85 -1.04 -10.91 -9.47
N THR A 86 -0.28 -10.11 -8.71
CA THR A 86 -0.61 -9.83 -7.31
C THR A 86 -1.84 -8.93 -7.16
N GLN A 87 -2.09 -8.00 -8.08
CA GLN A 87 -3.34 -7.24 -8.10
C GLN A 87 -4.54 -8.17 -8.33
N GLY A 88 -4.43 -9.10 -9.26
CA GLY A 88 -5.46 -10.09 -9.55
C GLY A 88 -5.72 -11.00 -8.35
N SER A 89 -4.69 -11.62 -7.78
CA SER A 89 -4.83 -12.57 -6.68
C SER A 89 -5.28 -11.93 -5.37
N ILE A 90 -4.70 -10.82 -4.96
CA ILE A 90 -5.07 -10.11 -3.72
C ILE A 90 -6.42 -9.41 -3.90
N GLY A 91 -6.66 -8.78 -5.04
CA GLY A 91 -7.96 -8.19 -5.37
C GLY A 91 -9.10 -9.22 -5.31
N TYR A 92 -8.87 -10.43 -5.83
CA TYR A 92 -9.80 -11.55 -5.68
C TYR A 92 -10.03 -11.91 -4.20
N MET A 93 -8.96 -12.06 -3.40
CA MET A 93 -9.09 -12.40 -1.98
C MET A 93 -9.93 -11.37 -1.22
N ILE A 94 -9.65 -10.08 -1.39
CA ILE A 94 -10.39 -9.00 -0.74
C ILE A 94 -11.84 -8.97 -1.23
N THR A 95 -12.08 -9.06 -2.54
CA THR A 95 -13.42 -9.10 -3.12
C THR A 95 -14.25 -10.24 -2.54
N GLN A 96 -13.68 -11.45 -2.50
CA GLN A 96 -14.37 -12.63 -1.99
C GLN A 96 -14.65 -12.53 -0.48
N ALA A 97 -13.65 -12.12 0.31
CA ALA A 97 -13.79 -11.98 1.76
C ALA A 97 -14.82 -10.91 2.12
N LEU A 98 -14.74 -9.73 1.47
CA LEU A 98 -15.64 -8.61 1.73
C LEU A 98 -17.08 -8.90 1.24
N SER A 99 -17.25 -9.57 0.08
CA SER A 99 -18.56 -10.02 -0.39
C SER A 99 -19.23 -10.99 0.57
N ASN A 100 -18.47 -11.90 1.16
CA ASN A 100 -18.98 -12.82 2.16
C ASN A 100 -19.38 -12.08 3.45
N GLU A 101 -18.59 -11.09 3.86
CA GLU A 101 -18.88 -10.27 5.03
C GLU A 101 -20.15 -9.41 4.81
N PHE A 102 -20.29 -8.79 3.64
CA PHE A 102 -21.50 -8.04 3.27
C PHE A 102 -22.74 -8.91 3.28
N ARG A 103 -22.65 -10.15 2.76
CA ARG A 103 -23.76 -11.09 2.81
C ARG A 103 -24.19 -11.41 4.25
N ARG A 104 -23.22 -11.67 5.15
CA ARG A 104 -23.50 -11.96 6.56
C ARG A 104 -24.16 -10.77 7.28
N ARG A 105 -23.79 -9.55 6.92
CA ARG A 105 -24.31 -8.31 7.53
C ARG A 105 -25.53 -7.73 6.80
N GLY A 106 -25.97 -8.30 5.70
CA GLY A 106 -27.07 -7.77 4.90
C GLY A 106 -26.74 -6.45 4.17
N ILE A 107 -25.45 -6.20 3.93
CA ILE A 107 -24.97 -4.99 3.22
C ILE A 107 -25.16 -5.18 1.72
N SER A 108 -25.98 -4.34 1.10
CA SER A 108 -26.24 -4.38 -0.35
C SER A 108 -25.31 -3.43 -1.11
N ARG A 109 -24.00 -3.74 -1.15
CA ARG A 109 -22.99 -2.99 -1.90
C ARG A 109 -22.27 -3.90 -2.88
N ARG A 110 -21.88 -3.36 -4.03
CA ARG A 110 -21.13 -4.07 -5.07
C ARG A 110 -19.63 -3.77 -4.91
N ILE A 111 -18.79 -4.72 -5.27
CA ILE A 111 -17.34 -4.60 -5.15
C ILE A 111 -16.75 -4.82 -6.55
N ALA A 112 -15.75 -4.02 -6.91
CA ALA A 112 -14.96 -4.20 -8.12
C ALA A 112 -13.47 -4.11 -7.81
N SER A 113 -12.68 -4.99 -8.41
CA SER A 113 -11.22 -4.89 -8.42
C SER A 113 -10.76 -4.43 -9.80
N VAL A 114 -9.97 -3.35 -9.83
CA VAL A 114 -9.48 -2.71 -11.06
C VAL A 114 -7.98 -2.93 -11.16
N VAL A 115 -7.55 -3.61 -12.21
CA VAL A 115 -6.12 -3.68 -12.57
C VAL A 115 -5.68 -2.26 -12.90
N THR A 116 -4.69 -1.77 -12.16
CA THR A 116 -4.34 -0.35 -12.16
C THR A 116 -2.89 -0.15 -12.54
N ARG A 117 -2.66 0.65 -13.59
CA ARG A 117 -1.35 1.11 -14.03
C ARG A 117 -1.05 2.49 -13.45
N VAL A 118 0.21 2.71 -13.13
CA VAL A 118 0.68 4.01 -12.62
C VAL A 118 1.88 4.46 -13.43
N LEU A 119 1.73 5.61 -14.08
CA LEU A 119 2.80 6.27 -14.82
C LEU A 119 3.87 6.77 -13.85
N VAL A 120 5.12 6.50 -14.18
CA VAL A 120 6.31 7.04 -13.51
C VAL A 120 7.24 7.68 -14.54
N ASP A 121 8.13 8.56 -14.08
CA ASP A 121 9.14 9.16 -14.93
C ASP A 121 10.21 8.11 -15.29
N ARG A 122 10.49 7.94 -16.58
CA ARG A 122 11.56 7.04 -17.06
C ARG A 122 12.94 7.48 -16.58
N ASP A 123 13.12 8.77 -16.32
CA ASP A 123 14.38 9.39 -15.90
C ASP A 123 14.43 9.60 -14.37
N ASP A 124 13.47 9.04 -13.62
CA ASP A 124 13.48 9.14 -12.14
C ASP A 124 14.81 8.59 -11.58
N PRO A 125 15.48 9.35 -10.70
CA PRO A 125 16.74 8.94 -10.08
C PRO A 125 16.71 7.58 -9.39
N ALA A 126 15.54 7.11 -8.98
CA ALA A 126 15.35 5.78 -8.37
C ALA A 126 15.78 4.63 -9.30
N PHE A 127 15.72 4.80 -10.62
CA PHE A 127 16.19 3.77 -11.56
C PHE A 127 17.70 3.61 -11.53
N SER A 128 18.44 4.70 -11.30
CA SER A 128 19.90 4.66 -11.13
C SER A 128 20.34 4.30 -9.70
N ASN A 129 19.47 4.53 -8.70
CA ASN A 129 19.74 4.30 -7.29
C ASN A 129 18.63 3.48 -6.62
N PRO A 130 18.46 2.19 -6.97
CA PRO A 130 17.45 1.33 -6.40
C PRO A 130 17.60 1.20 -4.87
N SER A 131 16.49 1.41 -4.16
CA SER A 131 16.49 1.44 -2.69
C SER A 131 15.37 0.60 -2.05
N LYS A 132 14.40 0.13 -2.83
CA LYS A 132 13.27 -0.65 -2.31
C LYS A 132 13.65 -2.14 -2.23
N GLY A 133 13.75 -2.68 -1.01
CA GLY A 133 14.01 -4.11 -0.81
C GLY A 133 12.81 -4.97 -1.18
N ILE A 134 13.00 -5.95 -2.06
CA ILE A 134 11.99 -6.94 -2.45
C ILE A 134 12.47 -8.37 -2.22
N GLY A 135 11.54 -9.33 -2.21
CA GLY A 135 11.85 -10.74 -1.99
C GLY A 135 12.17 -11.09 -0.53
N GLY A 136 12.72 -12.27 -0.32
CA GLY A 136 13.13 -12.77 0.99
C GLY A 136 14.45 -12.14 1.47
N PHE A 137 14.70 -12.26 2.77
CA PHE A 137 16.00 -11.93 3.35
C PHE A 137 17.02 -13.01 3.01
N THR A 138 18.27 -12.60 2.80
CA THR A 138 19.40 -13.50 2.55
C THR A 138 20.60 -13.11 3.42
N THR A 139 21.59 -13.98 3.49
CA THR A 139 22.88 -13.71 4.15
C THR A 139 23.72 -12.73 3.32
N GLU A 140 24.70 -12.09 3.95
CA GLU A 140 25.64 -11.23 3.23
C GLU A 140 26.41 -11.99 2.15
N GLU A 141 26.85 -13.22 2.45
CA GLU A 141 27.54 -14.08 1.50
C GLU A 141 26.71 -14.28 0.22
N LYS A 142 25.43 -14.64 0.37
CA LYS A 142 24.52 -14.83 -0.77
C LYS A 142 24.21 -13.51 -1.48
N ALA A 143 24.16 -12.40 -0.75
CA ALA A 143 24.00 -11.08 -1.35
C ALA A 143 25.18 -10.72 -2.27
N ARG A 144 26.41 -11.04 -1.87
CA ARG A 144 27.62 -10.85 -2.72
C ARG A 144 27.57 -11.68 -4.00
N GLU A 145 27.03 -12.91 -3.94
CA GLU A 145 26.80 -13.70 -5.16
C GLU A 145 25.80 -13.02 -6.10
N PHE A 146 24.73 -12.43 -5.53
CA PHE A 146 23.74 -11.68 -6.31
C PHE A 146 24.32 -10.41 -6.93
N GLU A 147 25.19 -9.67 -6.20
CA GLU A 147 25.92 -8.53 -6.76
C GLU A 147 26.82 -8.95 -7.93
N ALA A 148 27.55 -10.06 -7.79
CA ALA A 148 28.39 -10.60 -8.85
C ALA A 148 27.58 -11.03 -10.08
N ALA A 149 26.30 -11.39 -9.90
CA ALA A 149 25.34 -11.68 -10.96
C ALA A 149 24.65 -10.42 -11.53
N GLY A 150 25.09 -9.21 -11.12
CA GLY A 150 24.56 -7.93 -11.61
C GLY A 150 23.31 -7.43 -10.89
N TRP A 151 22.94 -8.01 -9.74
CA TRP A 151 21.82 -7.52 -8.95
C TRP A 151 22.28 -6.44 -7.98
N GLN A 152 21.43 -5.46 -7.77
CA GLN A 152 21.62 -4.54 -6.65
C GLN A 152 21.00 -5.12 -5.38
N VAL A 153 21.71 -5.02 -4.26
CA VAL A 153 21.25 -5.52 -2.97
C VAL A 153 21.41 -4.45 -1.92
N ILE A 154 20.55 -4.49 -0.90
CA ILE A 154 20.61 -3.58 0.26
C ILE A 154 20.52 -4.37 1.53
N GLU A 155 21.16 -3.87 2.58
CA GLU A 155 20.92 -4.31 3.95
C GLU A 155 19.63 -3.67 4.47
N ASP A 156 18.72 -4.50 4.98
CA ASP A 156 17.43 -4.04 5.45
C ASP A 156 17.39 -4.03 6.99
N ALA A 157 17.87 -2.93 7.57
CA ALA A 157 17.75 -2.60 9.00
C ALA A 157 18.12 -3.74 9.96
N GLY A 158 19.22 -4.44 9.73
CA GLY A 158 19.72 -5.54 10.56
C GLY A 158 18.91 -6.85 10.45
N ARG A 159 17.96 -6.93 9.52
CA ARG A 159 17.17 -8.14 9.24
C ARG A 159 17.83 -9.06 8.22
N GLY A 160 18.86 -8.60 7.54
CA GLY A 160 19.58 -9.26 6.47
C GLY A 160 19.53 -8.48 5.16
N TRP A 161 20.00 -9.10 4.10
CA TRP A 161 20.13 -8.49 2.78
C TRP A 161 18.94 -8.84 1.88
N ARG A 162 18.59 -7.92 0.98
CA ARG A 162 17.52 -8.10 0.01
C ARG A 162 17.92 -7.52 -1.34
N ARG A 163 17.32 -8.04 -2.42
CA ARG A 163 17.40 -7.41 -3.73
C ARG A 163 16.79 -6.02 -3.67
N ALA A 164 17.51 -5.03 -4.20
CA ALA A 164 17.05 -3.65 -4.34
C ALA A 164 16.42 -3.43 -5.72
N ILE A 165 15.29 -2.73 -5.74
CA ILE A 165 14.59 -2.35 -6.98
C ILE A 165 14.31 -0.85 -6.93
N ALA A 166 14.21 -0.23 -8.10
CA ALA A 166 13.76 1.14 -8.26
C ALA A 166 12.38 1.35 -7.63
N SER A 167 12.22 2.48 -6.93
CA SER A 167 10.92 2.88 -6.39
C SER A 167 10.65 4.35 -6.78
N PRO A 168 10.30 4.58 -8.06
CA PRO A 168 10.08 5.93 -8.58
C PRO A 168 8.83 6.58 -7.98
N VAL A 169 8.78 7.91 -8.11
CA VAL A 169 7.62 8.70 -7.68
C VAL A 169 6.45 8.48 -8.64
N PRO A 170 5.25 8.11 -8.16
CA PRO A 170 4.08 7.97 -9.03
C PRO A 170 3.62 9.34 -9.53
N GLN A 171 3.32 9.43 -10.84
CA GLN A 171 2.90 10.67 -11.49
C GLN A 171 1.40 10.68 -11.85
N LYS A 172 0.87 9.56 -12.32
CA LYS A 172 -0.53 9.48 -12.77
C LYS A 172 -1.08 8.06 -12.64
N VAL A 173 -2.28 7.94 -12.07
CA VAL A 173 -3.08 6.71 -12.12
C VAL A 173 -3.83 6.68 -13.45
N LEU A 174 -3.52 5.73 -14.33
CA LEU A 174 -4.06 5.73 -15.70
C LEU A 174 -5.55 5.36 -15.73
N GLU A 175 -6.00 4.51 -14.82
CA GLU A 175 -7.40 4.08 -14.69
C GLU A 175 -8.25 4.97 -13.78
N LEU A 176 -7.78 6.20 -13.44
CA LEU A 176 -8.46 7.10 -12.50
C LEU A 176 -9.92 7.36 -12.87
N ASP A 177 -10.21 7.62 -14.14
CA ASP A 177 -11.58 7.92 -14.57
C ASP A 177 -12.52 6.72 -14.47
N ALA A 178 -12.02 5.50 -14.74
CA ALA A 178 -12.76 4.26 -14.55
C ALA A 178 -13.03 4.01 -13.05
N ILE A 179 -12.03 4.22 -12.20
CA ILE A 179 -12.17 4.10 -10.75
C ILE A 179 -13.20 5.10 -10.22
N ARG A 180 -13.11 6.36 -10.65
CA ARG A 180 -14.08 7.41 -10.28
C ARG A 180 -15.50 7.03 -10.67
N ALA A 181 -15.73 6.60 -11.91
CA ALA A 181 -17.05 6.19 -12.38
C ALA A 181 -17.64 5.03 -11.55
N LEU A 182 -16.82 4.07 -11.14
CA LEU A 182 -17.24 2.98 -10.25
C LEU A 182 -17.59 3.49 -8.84
N VAL A 183 -16.78 4.39 -8.27
CA VAL A 183 -17.04 5.01 -6.96
C VAL A 183 -18.36 5.79 -6.98
N GLU A 184 -18.57 6.61 -8.00
CA GLU A 184 -19.82 7.39 -8.21
C GLU A 184 -21.04 6.48 -8.42
N ALA A 185 -20.85 5.32 -9.08
CA ALA A 185 -21.90 4.29 -9.22
C ALA A 185 -22.13 3.49 -7.92
N GLY A 186 -21.46 3.83 -6.82
CA GLY A 186 -21.63 3.25 -5.51
C GLY A 186 -20.93 1.89 -5.30
N PHE A 187 -19.94 1.57 -6.09
CA PHE A 187 -19.10 0.39 -5.85
C PHE A 187 -18.08 0.66 -4.75
N ILE A 188 -17.76 -0.36 -3.99
CA ILE A 188 -16.51 -0.44 -3.24
C ILE A 188 -15.43 -0.85 -4.24
N VAL A 189 -14.36 -0.05 -4.37
CA VAL A 189 -13.35 -0.26 -5.42
C VAL A 189 -12.02 -0.67 -4.82
N ILE A 190 -11.44 -1.76 -5.30
CA ILE A 190 -10.07 -2.18 -5.00
C ILE A 190 -9.21 -1.73 -6.17
N ALA A 191 -8.20 -0.90 -5.93
CA ALA A 191 -7.37 -0.31 -6.99
C ALA A 191 -5.93 -0.07 -6.53
N ALA A 192 -5.04 0.23 -7.45
CA ALA A 192 -3.63 0.55 -7.19
C ALA A 192 -2.91 -0.45 -6.26
N GLY A 193 -3.26 -1.74 -6.35
CA GLY A 193 -2.62 -2.79 -5.57
C GLY A 193 -1.10 -2.82 -5.80
N GLY A 194 -0.33 -2.94 -4.70
CA GLY A 194 1.13 -2.90 -4.74
C GLY A 194 1.74 -1.54 -5.08
N GLY A 195 0.92 -0.49 -5.14
CA GLY A 195 1.30 0.83 -5.63
C GLY A 195 0.96 1.06 -7.11
N GLY A 196 0.31 0.10 -7.75
CA GLY A 196 0.04 0.09 -9.19
C GLY A 196 1.13 -0.61 -10.01
N ILE A 197 0.78 -1.02 -11.22
CA ILE A 197 1.73 -1.56 -12.20
C ILE A 197 2.53 -0.38 -12.76
N PRO A 198 3.86 -0.33 -12.53
CA PRO A 198 4.66 0.79 -13.02
C PRO A 198 4.78 0.73 -14.54
N VAL A 199 4.47 1.85 -15.19
CA VAL A 199 4.65 2.03 -16.63
C VAL A 199 5.38 3.35 -16.90
N VAL A 200 6.13 3.39 -17.99
CA VAL A 200 6.78 4.58 -18.53
C VAL A 200 6.32 4.80 -19.96
N GLU A 201 6.38 6.04 -20.44
CA GLU A 201 6.18 6.36 -21.84
C GLU A 201 7.49 6.16 -22.61
N ASP A 202 7.44 5.39 -23.70
CA ASP A 202 8.60 5.19 -24.57
C ASP A 202 8.74 6.33 -25.60
N ASP A 203 9.79 6.30 -26.41
CA ASP A 203 10.08 7.33 -27.42
C ASP A 203 9.01 7.44 -28.53
N ARG A 204 8.07 6.49 -28.61
CA ARG A 204 6.95 6.49 -29.56
C ARG A 204 5.65 6.94 -28.91
N GLY A 205 5.65 7.19 -27.60
CA GLY A 205 4.46 7.52 -26.82
C GLY A 205 3.68 6.28 -26.36
N ASP A 206 4.23 5.07 -26.51
CA ASP A 206 3.60 3.84 -26.02
C ASP A 206 3.88 3.66 -24.52
N MET A 207 2.87 3.20 -23.77
CA MET A 207 3.03 2.83 -22.35
C MET A 207 3.63 1.43 -22.25
N VAL A 208 4.82 1.33 -21.68
CA VAL A 208 5.54 0.08 -21.50
C VAL A 208 5.81 -0.20 -20.01
N GLY A 209 5.82 -1.48 -19.62
CA GLY A 209 6.08 -1.87 -18.24
C GLY A 209 7.50 -1.52 -17.79
N ALA A 210 7.66 -1.05 -16.56
CA ALA A 210 8.94 -0.68 -15.97
C ALA A 210 9.39 -1.68 -14.90
N VAL A 211 10.70 -1.93 -14.82
CA VAL A 211 11.29 -2.77 -13.75
C VAL A 211 11.42 -1.97 -12.47
N ALA A 212 10.30 -1.77 -11.80
CA ALA A 212 10.19 -0.95 -10.60
C ALA A 212 9.09 -1.48 -9.66
N VAL A 213 9.04 -0.97 -8.44
CA VAL A 213 7.91 -1.12 -7.52
C VAL A 213 7.57 0.25 -6.93
N ILE A 214 6.33 0.67 -7.04
CA ILE A 214 5.90 1.97 -6.54
C ILE A 214 5.59 1.85 -5.04
N ASP A 215 5.87 2.88 -4.27
CA ASP A 215 5.44 2.93 -2.87
C ASP A 215 3.91 3.02 -2.80
N LYS A 216 3.30 2.07 -2.09
CA LYS A 216 1.85 1.95 -1.96
C LYS A 216 1.22 3.22 -1.35
N ASP A 217 1.85 3.79 -0.33
CA ASP A 217 1.26 4.91 0.39
C ASP A 217 1.30 6.18 -0.47
N ARG A 218 2.38 6.39 -1.26
CA ARG A 218 2.46 7.46 -2.26
C ARG A 218 1.43 7.29 -3.40
N ALA A 219 1.30 6.06 -3.93
CA ALA A 219 0.29 5.79 -4.97
C ALA A 219 -1.13 5.97 -4.45
N THR A 220 -1.37 5.61 -3.17
CA THR A 220 -2.66 5.84 -2.52
C THR A 220 -2.95 7.33 -2.32
N SER A 221 -1.94 8.14 -1.94
CA SER A 221 -2.06 9.60 -1.85
C SER A 221 -2.44 10.22 -3.20
N LEU A 222 -1.76 9.80 -4.27
CA LEU A 222 -2.06 10.24 -5.64
C LEU A 222 -3.49 9.89 -6.06
N LEU A 223 -3.94 8.66 -5.77
CA LEU A 223 -5.30 8.23 -6.05
C LEU A 223 -6.32 8.97 -5.17
N ALA A 224 -6.02 9.20 -3.90
CA ALA A 224 -6.84 9.94 -2.96
C ALA A 224 -7.08 11.39 -3.43
N HIS A 225 -6.02 12.05 -3.89
CA HIS A 225 -6.11 13.37 -4.50
C HIS A 225 -6.98 13.35 -5.77
N GLY A 226 -6.72 12.42 -6.69
CA GLY A 226 -7.47 12.31 -7.94
C GLY A 226 -8.96 12.02 -7.75
N LEU A 227 -9.35 11.36 -6.65
CA LEU A 227 -10.74 11.05 -6.30
C LEU A 227 -11.38 12.07 -5.34
N GLU A 228 -10.62 13.05 -4.84
CA GLU A 228 -11.04 14.06 -3.87
C GLU A 228 -11.72 13.43 -2.64
N VAL A 229 -11.06 12.40 -2.05
CA VAL A 229 -11.64 11.66 -0.92
C VAL A 229 -11.69 12.50 0.37
N ASP A 230 -12.68 12.25 1.19
CA ASP A 230 -12.86 12.94 2.48
C ASP A 230 -11.91 12.43 3.58
N LEU A 231 -11.52 11.15 3.48
CA LEU A 231 -10.71 10.48 4.49
C LEU A 231 -9.66 9.55 3.86
N PHE A 232 -8.39 9.75 4.24
CA PHE A 232 -7.29 8.86 3.90
C PHE A 232 -6.86 8.04 5.13
N VAL A 233 -7.10 6.74 5.11
CA VAL A 233 -6.72 5.81 6.19
C VAL A 233 -5.50 5.01 5.78
N ILE A 234 -4.44 5.03 6.59
CA ILE A 234 -3.28 4.15 6.44
C ILE A 234 -3.31 3.09 7.53
N SER A 235 -3.55 1.84 7.12
CA SER A 235 -3.47 0.67 8.00
C SER A 235 -2.03 0.15 8.07
N THR A 236 -1.47 0.11 9.28
CA THR A 236 -0.07 -0.26 9.53
C THR A 236 0.04 -1.20 10.75
N SER A 237 1.26 -1.51 11.21
CA SER A 237 1.50 -2.47 12.30
C SER A 237 1.39 -1.88 13.72
N VAL A 238 1.06 -0.61 13.85
CA VAL A 238 0.91 0.08 15.13
C VAL A 238 -0.39 0.87 15.14
N SER A 239 -1.04 0.94 16.31
CA SER A 239 -2.31 1.65 16.46
C SER A 239 -2.18 3.16 16.40
N GLN A 240 -1.00 3.71 16.70
CA GLN A 240 -0.74 5.15 16.69
C GLN A 240 0.66 5.47 16.20
N VAL A 241 0.86 6.68 15.72
CA VAL A 241 2.18 7.24 15.42
C VAL A 241 2.87 7.65 16.72
N ALA A 242 4.18 7.42 16.82
CA ALA A 242 4.96 7.80 18.00
C ALA A 242 6.14 8.71 17.63
N LEU A 243 6.39 9.70 18.49
CA LEU A 243 7.69 10.37 18.54
C LEU A 243 8.67 9.52 19.33
N HIS A 244 9.95 9.55 18.94
CA HIS A 244 11.02 8.80 19.61
C HIS A 244 10.73 7.29 19.76
N TYR A 245 10.16 6.69 18.72
CA TYR A 245 9.76 5.29 18.72
C TYR A 245 10.87 4.36 19.21
N ARG A 246 10.54 3.46 20.15
CA ARG A 246 11.47 2.54 20.84
C ARG A 246 12.60 3.21 21.66
N LYS A 247 12.43 4.48 22.05
CA LYS A 247 13.34 5.21 22.95
C LYS A 247 12.67 5.43 24.32
N PRO A 248 13.43 5.68 25.39
CA PRO A 248 12.85 5.88 26.73
C PRO A 248 11.84 7.04 26.83
N ASN A 249 11.94 8.02 25.96
CA ASN A 249 11.05 9.18 25.88
C ASN A 249 9.99 9.05 24.76
N GLN A 250 9.63 7.82 24.38
CA GLN A 250 8.60 7.57 23.40
C GLN A 250 7.26 8.18 23.82
N ARG A 251 6.59 8.85 22.89
CA ARG A 251 5.25 9.43 23.07
C ARG A 251 4.36 9.08 21.90
N TRP A 252 3.23 8.46 22.17
CA TRP A 252 2.16 8.22 21.21
C TRP A 252 1.40 9.51 20.91
N LEU A 253 0.92 9.66 19.70
CA LEU A 253 0.19 10.83 19.22
C LEU A 253 -1.24 10.44 18.85
N ASP A 254 -2.22 11.02 19.53
CA ASP A 254 -3.64 10.87 19.18
C ASP A 254 -3.98 11.74 17.96
N ARG A 255 -3.37 12.92 17.90
CA ARG A 255 -3.62 13.92 16.86
C ARG A 255 -2.38 14.74 16.57
N MET A 256 -2.22 15.15 15.31
CA MET A 256 -1.27 16.19 14.90
C MET A 256 -1.85 17.02 13.76
N THR A 257 -1.41 18.28 13.67
CA THR A 257 -1.69 19.14 12.52
C THR A 257 -0.74 18.82 11.38
N LEU A 258 -1.08 19.21 10.16
CA LEU A 258 -0.20 19.14 9.01
C LEU A 258 1.18 19.80 9.28
N ALA A 259 1.14 20.98 9.94
CA ALA A 259 2.37 21.69 10.33
C ALA A 259 3.24 20.88 11.30
N GLN A 260 2.62 20.18 12.26
CA GLN A 260 3.33 19.29 13.18
C GLN A 260 3.87 18.05 12.45
N ALA A 261 3.09 17.46 11.55
CA ALA A 261 3.53 16.31 10.74
C ALA A 261 4.79 16.64 9.93
N ARG A 262 4.80 17.79 9.22
CA ARG A 262 5.97 18.30 8.49
C ARG A 262 7.18 18.50 9.39
N ARG A 263 6.99 19.18 10.53
CA ARG A 263 8.06 19.44 11.48
C ARG A 263 8.67 18.15 12.01
N TYR A 264 7.85 17.21 12.51
CA TYR A 264 8.33 15.95 13.07
C TYR A 264 8.98 15.07 12.01
N HIS A 265 8.49 15.14 10.76
CA HIS A 265 9.13 14.44 9.64
C HIS A 265 10.52 15.01 9.34
N ALA A 266 10.66 16.34 9.26
CA ALA A 266 11.93 17.01 9.03
C ALA A 266 12.93 16.81 10.20
N GLU A 267 12.45 16.71 11.44
CA GLU A 267 13.24 16.38 12.62
C GLU A 267 13.69 14.90 12.67
N GLY A 268 13.26 14.05 11.71
CA GLY A 268 13.64 12.64 11.61
C GLY A 268 13.00 11.73 12.65
N HIS A 269 11.84 12.09 13.19
CA HIS A 269 11.12 11.27 14.17
C HIS A 269 10.58 9.96 13.57
N PHE A 270 10.35 9.92 12.25
CA PHE A 270 9.72 8.79 11.56
C PHE A 270 10.74 8.01 10.74
N GLY A 271 10.83 6.69 10.97
CA GLY A 271 11.80 5.84 10.27
C GLY A 271 11.58 5.81 8.75
N ALA A 272 12.65 6.07 7.99
CA ALA A 272 12.62 6.19 6.53
C ALA A 272 12.06 4.95 5.79
N GLY A 273 12.23 3.75 6.34
CA GLY A 273 11.73 2.51 5.76
C GLY A 273 10.36 2.03 6.30
N SER A 274 9.69 2.84 7.14
CA SER A 274 8.47 2.39 7.83
C SER A 274 7.42 3.49 7.95
N MET A 275 7.48 4.33 8.99
CA MET A 275 6.50 5.38 9.27
C MET A 275 6.73 6.63 8.40
N GLY A 276 7.98 6.94 8.02
CA GLY A 276 8.32 8.12 7.21
C GLY A 276 7.50 8.23 5.93
N PRO A 277 7.52 7.22 5.03
CA PRO A 277 6.74 7.25 3.79
C PRO A 277 5.22 7.40 4.01
N LYS A 278 4.70 6.90 5.12
CA LYS A 278 3.27 7.03 5.48
C LYS A 278 2.90 8.46 5.84
N VAL A 279 3.73 9.08 6.67
CA VAL A 279 3.54 10.49 7.06
C VAL A 279 3.76 11.41 5.86
N GLU A 280 4.75 11.14 4.99
CA GLU A 280 4.91 11.84 3.70
C GLU A 280 3.63 11.78 2.85
N ALA A 281 3.09 10.57 2.61
CA ALA A 281 1.89 10.39 1.81
C ALA A 281 0.67 11.15 2.39
N VAL A 282 0.56 11.22 3.72
CA VAL A 282 -0.48 12.01 4.39
C VAL A 282 -0.23 13.51 4.23
N ILE A 283 1.01 13.96 4.31
CA ILE A 283 1.38 15.37 4.08
C ILE A 283 0.98 15.76 2.66
N ASP A 284 1.41 15.00 1.65
CA ASP A 284 1.12 15.25 0.23
C ASP A 284 -0.40 15.32 -0.02
N PHE A 285 -1.17 14.40 0.58
CA PHE A 285 -2.62 14.40 0.47
C PHE A 285 -3.25 15.68 1.07
N LEU A 286 -2.88 16.05 2.30
CA LEU A 286 -3.48 17.20 2.99
C LEU A 286 -3.02 18.55 2.42
N GLU A 287 -1.85 18.62 1.77
CA GLU A 287 -1.39 19.81 1.07
C GLU A 287 -2.24 20.11 -0.18
N THR A 288 -2.65 19.06 -0.86
CA THR A 288 -3.47 19.18 -2.07
C THR A 288 -4.97 19.17 -1.77
N HIS A 289 -5.36 18.64 -0.61
CA HIS A 289 -6.76 18.51 -0.17
C HIS A 289 -6.96 18.96 1.30
N PRO A 290 -6.91 20.28 1.59
CA PRO A 290 -6.94 20.79 2.98
C PRO A 290 -8.24 20.50 3.75
N SER A 291 -9.35 20.23 3.08
CA SER A 291 -10.62 19.83 3.70
C SER A 291 -10.66 18.36 4.13
N GLY A 292 -9.74 17.54 3.60
CA GLY A 292 -9.62 16.14 3.91
C GLY A 292 -9.08 15.89 5.33
N LYS A 293 -9.20 14.65 5.75
CA LYS A 293 -8.63 14.15 7.01
C LYS A 293 -7.79 12.90 6.73
N ALA A 294 -6.78 12.67 7.55
CA ALA A 294 -6.04 11.43 7.48
C ALA A 294 -5.99 10.73 8.83
N LEU A 295 -5.93 9.40 8.80
CA LEU A 295 -5.89 8.54 9.97
C LEU A 295 -4.82 7.46 9.77
N ILE A 296 -3.90 7.32 10.71
CA ILE A 296 -2.93 6.21 10.75
C ILE A 296 -3.27 5.33 11.95
N THR A 297 -3.55 4.04 11.69
CA THR A 297 -3.89 3.06 12.73
C THR A 297 -3.54 1.63 12.29
N ASP A 298 -3.76 0.63 13.14
CA ASP A 298 -3.64 -0.79 12.77
C ASP A 298 -4.97 -1.34 12.20
N PRO A 299 -4.92 -2.50 11.48
CA PRO A 299 -6.10 -3.05 10.83
C PRO A 299 -7.26 -3.37 11.77
N LEU A 300 -6.95 -3.79 13.01
CA LEU A 300 -7.95 -4.23 13.99
C LEU A 300 -8.58 -3.05 14.74
N SER A 301 -7.94 -1.89 14.67
CA SER A 301 -8.36 -0.69 15.40
C SER A 301 -9.10 0.31 14.51
N ILE A 302 -9.33 0.04 13.23
CA ILE A 302 -9.92 1.04 12.29
C ILE A 302 -11.26 1.58 12.81
N ALA A 303 -12.20 0.72 13.20
CA ALA A 303 -13.50 1.15 13.69
C ALA A 303 -13.39 2.02 14.94
N ARG A 304 -12.63 1.56 15.95
CA ARG A 304 -12.36 2.33 17.18
C ARG A 304 -11.64 3.65 16.93
N ALA A 305 -10.74 3.66 15.93
CA ALA A 305 -10.02 4.89 15.55
C ALA A 305 -10.96 5.91 14.88
N LEU A 306 -11.94 5.45 14.10
CA LEU A 306 -12.98 6.31 13.54
C LEU A 306 -13.89 6.91 14.64
N ASP A 307 -14.13 6.17 15.72
CA ASP A 307 -14.86 6.63 16.91
C ASP A 307 -14.00 7.54 17.81
N GLY A 308 -12.72 7.75 17.47
CA GLY A 308 -11.79 8.63 18.21
C GLY A 308 -11.16 7.98 19.45
N GLU A 309 -11.27 6.66 19.62
CA GLU A 309 -10.73 5.96 20.79
C GLU A 309 -9.23 5.63 20.67
N THR A 310 -8.69 5.63 19.45
CA THR A 310 -7.29 5.32 19.14
C THR A 310 -6.92 5.91 17.77
N GLY A 311 -5.79 5.49 17.20
CA GLY A 311 -5.31 6.02 15.93
C GLY A 311 -4.59 7.36 16.10
N THR A 312 -3.93 7.81 15.04
CA THR A 312 -3.39 9.17 14.95
C THR A 312 -4.10 9.90 13.82
N TRP A 313 -4.89 10.88 14.20
CA TRP A 313 -5.56 11.78 13.26
C TRP A 313 -4.63 12.89 12.82
N ILE A 314 -4.58 13.15 11.50
CA ILE A 314 -3.84 14.27 10.92
C ILE A 314 -4.83 15.16 10.16
N VAL A 315 -4.77 16.44 10.43
CA VAL A 315 -5.67 17.46 9.85
C VAL A 315 -4.88 18.69 9.42
N ALA A 316 -5.40 19.47 8.50
CA ALA A 316 -4.78 20.73 8.06
C ALA A 316 -4.56 21.72 9.20
#